data_27ad0c740468a789b3354a5c97c5f9fe
#
_entry.id   27ad0c740468a789b3354a5c97c5f9fe
#
_cell.length_a   1.000
_cell.length_b   1.000
_cell.length_c   1.000
_cell.angle_alpha   90.00
_cell.angle_beta   90.00
_cell.angle_gamma   90.00
#
_symmetry.space_group_name_H-M   'P 1'
#
loop_
_entity.id
_entity.type
_entity.pdbx_description
1 polymer ?
#
loop_
_entity_poly.entity_id
_entity_poly.type
_entity_poly.pdbx_seq_one_letter_code
_entity_poly.pdbx_strand_id
1 'polypeptide(L)'
;EANADEIRQKLAKERTFGQLNDVCSWRAAELPAFLAQNDAVLIASDVPDENRMALMKACYALKRTVLVSPRVQEIMLSSANQVILDDAPLLEMRADGMTLGQKIIKRGADIVLSALALLVLSPLMLLIALAIRVEDGGNVIFRQKRLTADGKTFTICKFRTMRRGSGGASARDADNRVTHVGRFLRRWRLDELPQFFNVLKGDMSLVGPRPEMTEYVYVYSETLPEFL
;
A
#
# COMPACT_ATOMS: atom_id res chain seq x y z
N GLU A 1 -5.82 -15.55 17.26
CA GLU A 1 -7.00 -14.69 17.56
C GLU A 1 -6.68 -13.19 17.32
N ALA A 2 -5.54 -12.65 17.82
CA ALA A 2 -5.19 -11.23 17.62
C ALA A 2 -5.09 -10.81 16.14
N ASN A 3 -4.58 -11.68 15.28
CA ASN A 3 -4.44 -11.42 13.83
C ASN A 3 -5.82 -11.43 13.11
N ALA A 4 -6.75 -12.25 13.57
CA ALA A 4 -8.11 -12.32 13.03
C ALA A 4 -8.90 -11.03 13.28
N ASP A 5 -8.77 -10.42 14.46
CA ASP A 5 -9.43 -9.16 14.80
C ASP A 5 -8.87 -7.97 14.01
N GLU A 6 -7.56 -7.94 13.76
CA GLU A 6 -6.94 -6.92 12.90
C GLU A 6 -7.43 -7.04 11.45
N ILE A 7 -7.49 -8.25 10.92
CA ILE A 7 -8.01 -8.53 9.58
C ILE A 7 -9.51 -8.17 9.51
N ARG A 8 -10.29 -8.50 10.54
CA ARG A 8 -11.71 -8.13 10.66
C ARG A 8 -11.91 -6.62 10.58
N GLN A 9 -11.08 -5.84 11.28
CA GLN A 9 -11.12 -4.38 11.21
C GLN A 9 -10.72 -3.83 9.83
N LYS A 10 -9.78 -4.48 9.14
CA LYS A 10 -9.37 -4.09 7.78
C LYS A 10 -10.47 -4.40 6.76
N LEU A 11 -11.06 -5.59 6.81
CA LEU A 11 -12.14 -6.01 5.90
C LEU A 11 -13.43 -5.20 6.10
N ALA A 12 -13.76 -4.82 7.34
CA ALA A 12 -14.93 -3.97 7.61
C ALA A 12 -14.85 -2.58 6.94
N LYS A 13 -13.65 -2.15 6.52
CA LYS A 13 -13.43 -0.87 5.81
C LYS A 13 -13.48 -1.02 4.28
N GLU A 14 -13.33 -2.21 3.77
CA GLU A 14 -13.27 -2.52 2.34
C GLU A 14 -14.63 -3.02 1.86
N ARG A 15 -15.32 -2.25 1.04
CA ARG A 15 -16.63 -2.63 0.46
C ARG A 15 -16.54 -3.75 -0.58
N THR A 16 -15.35 -4.08 -1.04
CA THR A 16 -15.11 -4.99 -2.17
C THR A 16 -15.20 -6.47 -1.79
N PHE A 17 -14.90 -6.82 -0.53
CA PHE A 17 -14.81 -8.22 -0.09
C PHE A 17 -16.01 -8.72 0.72
N GLY A 18 -17.08 -7.93 0.85
CA GLY A 18 -18.23 -8.31 1.67
C GLY A 18 -17.96 -8.21 3.18
N GLN A 19 -18.87 -8.75 3.98
CA GLN A 19 -18.70 -8.77 5.44
C GLN A 19 -18.07 -10.09 5.86
N LEU A 20 -17.09 -10.02 6.77
CA LEU A 20 -16.59 -11.20 7.47
C LEU A 20 -17.68 -11.67 8.45
N ASN A 21 -18.31 -12.80 8.12
CA ASN A 21 -19.46 -13.29 8.89
C ASN A 21 -19.03 -13.97 10.17
N ASP A 22 -17.99 -14.80 10.10
CA ASP A 22 -17.56 -15.61 11.24
C ASP A 22 -16.06 -15.92 11.23
N VAL A 23 -15.53 -16.34 12.38
CA VAL A 23 -14.13 -16.74 12.57
C VAL A 23 -14.10 -18.11 13.22
N CYS A 24 -13.43 -19.06 12.57
CA CYS A 24 -13.25 -20.41 13.09
C CYS A 24 -11.77 -20.71 13.36
N SER A 25 -11.49 -21.38 14.46
CA SER A 25 -10.14 -21.90 14.72
C SER A 25 -9.86 -23.08 13.80
N TRP A 26 -8.67 -23.13 13.21
CA TRP A 26 -8.23 -24.27 12.39
C TRP A 26 -8.17 -25.60 13.17
N ARG A 27 -8.20 -25.56 14.51
CA ARG A 27 -8.24 -26.71 15.41
C ARG A 27 -9.67 -27.12 15.80
N ALA A 28 -10.67 -26.35 15.43
CA ALA A 28 -12.04 -26.62 15.85
C ALA A 28 -12.61 -27.85 15.15
N ALA A 29 -13.37 -28.65 15.88
CA ALA A 29 -14.07 -29.81 15.33
C ALA A 29 -15.12 -29.42 14.28
N GLU A 30 -15.61 -28.20 14.32
CA GLU A 30 -16.63 -27.63 13.44
C GLU A 30 -16.06 -27.13 12.10
N LEU A 31 -14.72 -27.15 11.94
CA LEU A 31 -14.04 -26.64 10.74
C LEU A 31 -14.59 -27.19 9.42
N PRO A 32 -14.89 -28.49 9.25
CA PRO A 32 -15.44 -29.00 8.00
C PRO A 32 -16.82 -28.41 7.67
N ALA A 33 -17.67 -28.22 8.67
CA ALA A 33 -18.98 -27.60 8.51
C ALA A 33 -18.84 -26.10 8.17
N PHE A 34 -17.91 -25.41 8.83
CA PHE A 34 -17.58 -24.01 8.56
C PHE A 34 -17.12 -23.83 7.10
N LEU A 35 -16.22 -24.66 6.59
CA LEU A 35 -15.75 -24.61 5.21
C LEU A 35 -16.87 -24.88 4.19
N ALA A 36 -17.80 -25.76 4.52
CA ALA A 36 -18.92 -26.08 3.64
C ALA A 36 -19.98 -24.98 3.56
N GLN A 37 -20.16 -24.20 4.63
CA GLN A 37 -21.19 -23.16 4.72
C GLN A 37 -20.77 -21.81 4.14
N ASN A 38 -19.47 -21.57 3.95
CA ASN A 38 -18.95 -20.30 3.49
C ASN A 38 -18.47 -20.37 2.03
N ASP A 39 -18.80 -19.37 1.22
CA ASP A 39 -18.40 -19.29 -0.19
C ASP A 39 -16.94 -18.85 -0.37
N ALA A 40 -16.41 -18.09 0.56
CA ALA A 40 -15.02 -17.65 0.59
C ALA A 40 -14.44 -17.83 1.99
N VAL A 41 -13.18 -18.27 2.05
CA VAL A 41 -12.45 -18.53 3.30
C VAL A 41 -11.15 -17.76 3.28
N LEU A 42 -10.88 -16.99 4.33
CA LEU A 42 -9.61 -16.31 4.54
C LEU A 42 -8.75 -17.13 5.51
N ILE A 43 -7.57 -17.55 5.06
CA ILE A 43 -6.57 -18.24 5.88
C ILE A 43 -5.55 -17.21 6.37
N ALA A 44 -5.47 -17.03 7.68
CA ALA A 44 -4.56 -16.09 8.30
C ALA A 44 -3.09 -16.58 8.27
N SER A 45 -2.14 -15.66 8.43
CA SER A 45 -0.69 -15.95 8.34
C SER A 45 -0.15 -16.76 9.52
N ASP A 46 -0.85 -16.78 10.67
CA ASP A 46 -0.49 -17.52 11.89
C ASP A 46 -0.82 -19.01 11.85
N VAL A 47 -1.58 -19.47 10.82
CA VAL A 47 -1.85 -20.89 10.63
C VAL A 47 -0.57 -21.64 10.21
N PRO A 48 -0.17 -22.75 10.88
CA PRO A 48 1.02 -23.52 10.51
C PRO A 48 0.95 -24.05 9.06
N ASP A 49 2.10 -24.22 8.40
CA ASP A 49 2.19 -24.54 6.96
C ASP A 49 1.48 -25.82 6.58
N GLU A 50 1.63 -26.87 7.39
CA GLU A 50 0.96 -28.18 7.15
C GLU A 50 -0.56 -28.02 7.15
N ASN A 51 -1.09 -27.28 8.11
CA ASN A 51 -2.53 -27.05 8.25
C ASN A 51 -3.04 -26.09 7.18
N ARG A 52 -2.24 -25.09 6.81
CA ARG A 52 -2.53 -24.13 5.76
C ARG A 52 -2.71 -24.82 4.41
N MET A 53 -1.78 -25.73 4.07
CA MET A 53 -1.88 -26.53 2.85
C MET A 53 -3.10 -27.47 2.88
N ALA A 54 -3.39 -28.09 4.01
CA ALA A 54 -4.57 -28.96 4.17
C ALA A 54 -5.88 -28.17 3.99
N LEU A 55 -5.96 -26.97 4.58
CA LEU A 55 -7.12 -26.07 4.44
C LEU A 55 -7.30 -25.61 2.99
N MET A 56 -6.23 -25.23 2.30
CA MET A 56 -6.29 -24.83 0.90
C MET A 56 -6.82 -25.99 0.03
N LYS A 57 -6.32 -27.22 0.23
CA LYS A 57 -6.79 -28.43 -0.49
C LYS A 57 -8.27 -28.71 -0.20
N ALA A 58 -8.70 -28.60 1.05
CA ALA A 58 -10.09 -28.79 1.45
C ALA A 58 -11.02 -27.76 0.80
N CYS A 59 -10.66 -26.50 0.82
CA CYS A 59 -11.41 -25.44 0.15
C CYS A 59 -11.47 -25.64 -1.37
N TYR A 60 -10.37 -26.05 -1.97
CA TYR A 60 -10.32 -26.36 -3.41
C TYR A 60 -11.25 -27.51 -3.77
N ALA A 61 -11.25 -28.60 -2.97
CA ALA A 61 -12.14 -29.74 -3.16
C ALA A 61 -13.63 -29.35 -3.04
N LEU A 62 -13.94 -28.39 -2.16
CA LEU A 62 -15.28 -27.84 -1.97
C LEU A 62 -15.62 -26.72 -2.96
N LYS A 63 -14.74 -26.39 -3.90
CA LYS A 63 -14.88 -25.29 -4.88
C LYS A 63 -15.15 -23.93 -4.22
N ARG A 64 -14.50 -23.66 -3.10
CA ARG A 64 -14.63 -22.40 -2.36
C ARG A 64 -13.50 -21.44 -2.74
N THR A 65 -13.79 -20.15 -2.74
CA THR A 65 -12.76 -19.13 -2.92
C THR A 65 -11.87 -19.07 -1.70
N VAL A 66 -10.55 -19.13 -1.91
CA VAL A 66 -9.57 -19.06 -0.82
C VAL A 66 -8.80 -17.74 -0.94
N LEU A 67 -8.84 -16.97 0.12
CA LEU A 67 -7.97 -15.80 0.33
C LEU A 67 -6.90 -16.21 1.34
N VAL A 68 -5.65 -15.96 1.04
CA VAL A 68 -4.54 -16.33 1.92
C VAL A 68 -3.80 -15.08 2.32
N SER A 69 -3.66 -14.84 3.63
CA SER A 69 -2.78 -13.77 4.11
C SER A 69 -1.33 -14.20 3.87
N PRO A 70 -0.58 -13.55 2.95
CA PRO A 70 0.73 -14.02 2.57
C PRO A 70 1.75 -13.77 3.68
N ARG A 71 2.73 -14.67 3.80
CA ARG A 71 3.94 -14.46 4.59
C ARG A 71 5.00 -13.75 3.75
N VAL A 72 6.02 -13.20 4.39
CA VAL A 72 7.11 -12.48 3.72
C VAL A 72 7.73 -13.31 2.60
N GLN A 73 8.00 -14.60 2.86
CA GLN A 73 8.54 -15.52 1.84
C GLN A 73 7.63 -15.69 0.63
N GLU A 74 6.31 -15.78 0.83
CA GLU A 74 5.33 -15.91 -0.25
C GLU A 74 5.19 -14.61 -1.04
N ILE A 75 5.30 -13.45 -0.36
CA ILE A 75 5.34 -12.14 -1.03
C ILE A 75 6.56 -12.04 -1.93
N MET A 76 7.74 -12.45 -1.45
CA MET A 76 8.97 -12.47 -2.25
C MET A 76 8.84 -13.41 -3.45
N LEU A 77 8.29 -14.61 -3.27
CA LEU A 77 8.06 -15.58 -4.34
C LEU A 77 6.98 -15.14 -5.34
N SER A 78 6.05 -14.28 -4.95
CA SER A 78 4.98 -13.79 -5.85
C SER A 78 5.52 -12.95 -7.02
N SER A 79 6.71 -12.38 -6.89
CA SER A 79 7.42 -11.63 -7.94
C SER A 79 8.38 -12.48 -8.78
N ALA A 80 8.53 -13.78 -8.46
CA ALA A 80 9.44 -14.68 -9.16
C ALA A 80 8.88 -15.06 -10.54
N ASN A 81 9.77 -15.13 -11.54
CA ASN A 81 9.42 -15.63 -12.85
C ASN A 81 9.44 -17.18 -12.84
N GLN A 82 8.44 -17.78 -13.45
CA GLN A 82 8.45 -19.22 -13.62
C GLN A 82 9.30 -19.56 -14.85
N VAL A 83 10.37 -20.34 -14.64
CA VAL A 83 11.26 -20.86 -15.67
C VAL A 83 11.17 -22.38 -15.67
N ILE A 84 11.10 -22.99 -16.84
CA ILE A 84 11.06 -24.44 -16.98
C ILE A 84 12.47 -24.91 -17.39
N LEU A 85 13.08 -25.75 -16.56
CA LEU A 85 14.34 -26.42 -16.87
C LEU A 85 14.01 -27.92 -17.12
N ASP A 86 14.04 -28.32 -18.37
CA ASP A 86 13.46 -29.57 -18.84
C ASP A 86 11.99 -29.72 -18.38
N ASP A 87 11.68 -30.70 -17.54
CA ASP A 87 10.34 -30.91 -17.00
C ASP A 87 10.14 -30.34 -15.59
N ALA A 88 11.16 -29.65 -15.02
CA ALA A 88 11.10 -29.10 -13.67
C ALA A 88 10.76 -27.60 -13.69
N PRO A 89 9.63 -27.18 -13.07
CA PRO A 89 9.36 -25.77 -12.88
C PRO A 89 10.26 -25.17 -11.79
N LEU A 90 10.99 -24.14 -12.13
CA LEU A 90 11.82 -23.36 -11.22
C LEU A 90 11.25 -21.94 -11.03
N LEU A 91 11.42 -21.38 -9.86
CA LEU A 91 11.11 -19.99 -9.57
C LEU A 91 12.40 -19.17 -9.61
N GLU A 92 12.55 -18.35 -10.64
CA GLU A 92 13.69 -17.45 -10.78
C GLU A 92 13.39 -16.16 -10.04
N MET A 93 14.06 -15.93 -8.92
CA MET A 93 14.07 -14.62 -8.24
C MET A 93 15.29 -13.86 -8.74
N ARG A 94 15.05 -12.74 -9.44
CA ARG A 94 16.12 -11.86 -9.85
C ARG A 94 16.32 -10.78 -8.79
N ALA A 95 17.47 -10.78 -8.15
CA ALA A 95 17.93 -9.68 -7.32
C ALA A 95 18.33 -8.46 -8.17
N ASP A 96 18.44 -8.64 -9.48
CA ASP A 96 18.87 -7.59 -10.41
C ASP A 96 17.75 -6.57 -10.59
N GLY A 97 17.97 -5.39 -10.09
CA GLY A 97 17.13 -4.23 -10.41
C GLY A 97 17.14 -3.92 -11.91
N MET A 98 16.45 -2.88 -12.32
CA MET A 98 16.43 -2.42 -13.71
C MET A 98 17.84 -2.20 -14.26
N THR A 99 18.06 -2.63 -15.51
CA THR A 99 19.29 -2.33 -16.24
C THR A 99 19.51 -0.82 -16.38
N LEU A 100 20.76 -0.40 -16.63
CA LEU A 100 21.09 1.02 -16.78
C LEU A 100 20.22 1.69 -17.88
N GLY A 101 20.03 1.01 -19.02
CA GLY A 101 19.17 1.49 -20.10
C GLY A 101 17.70 1.68 -19.66
N GLN A 102 17.15 0.71 -18.94
CA GLN A 102 15.80 0.80 -18.39
C GLN A 102 15.67 1.95 -17.37
N LYS A 103 16.67 2.17 -16.51
CA LYS A 103 16.70 3.29 -15.56
C LYS A 103 16.70 4.64 -16.28
N ILE A 104 17.48 4.78 -17.38
CA ILE A 104 17.53 6.02 -18.16
C ILE A 104 16.18 6.28 -18.84
N ILE A 105 15.61 5.28 -19.52
CA ILE A 105 14.31 5.42 -20.19
C ILE A 105 13.23 5.75 -19.18
N LYS A 106 13.18 5.03 -18.06
CA LYS A 106 12.23 5.28 -16.99
C LYS A 106 12.37 6.68 -16.43
N ARG A 107 13.59 7.14 -16.16
CA ARG A 107 13.85 8.49 -15.66
C ARG A 107 13.43 9.56 -16.67
N GLY A 108 13.70 9.36 -17.93
CA GLY A 108 13.24 10.23 -19.03
C GLY A 108 11.72 10.34 -19.06
N ALA A 109 11.02 9.20 -18.99
CA ALA A 109 9.54 9.18 -18.92
C ALA A 109 9.01 9.88 -17.67
N ASP A 110 9.58 9.63 -16.50
CA ASP A 110 9.21 10.31 -15.25
C ASP A 110 9.31 11.84 -15.36
N ILE A 111 10.40 12.35 -15.96
CA ILE A 111 10.60 13.78 -16.14
C ILE A 111 9.59 14.37 -17.12
N VAL A 112 9.43 13.76 -18.30
CA VAL A 112 8.53 14.28 -19.34
C VAL A 112 7.08 14.28 -18.87
N LEU A 113 6.61 13.15 -18.31
CA LEU A 113 5.23 13.02 -17.84
C LEU A 113 4.94 13.95 -16.65
N SER A 114 5.88 14.08 -15.71
CA SER A 114 5.70 14.98 -14.57
C SER A 114 5.71 16.45 -14.96
N ALA A 115 6.58 16.84 -15.90
CA ALA A 115 6.61 18.21 -16.41
C ALA A 115 5.31 18.54 -17.16
N LEU A 116 4.81 17.64 -18.00
CA LEU A 116 3.55 17.79 -18.69
C LEU A 116 2.36 17.86 -17.72
N ALA A 117 2.34 16.98 -16.72
CA ALA A 117 1.31 17.00 -15.69
C ALA A 117 1.29 18.32 -14.92
N LEU A 118 2.46 18.82 -14.48
CA LEU A 118 2.56 20.12 -13.81
C LEU A 118 2.10 21.27 -14.69
N LEU A 119 2.45 21.27 -15.99
CA LEU A 119 2.02 22.31 -16.93
C LEU A 119 0.49 22.31 -17.07
N VAL A 120 -0.10 21.14 -17.35
CA VAL A 120 -1.55 21.00 -17.59
C VAL A 120 -2.36 21.25 -16.32
N LEU A 121 -1.89 20.75 -15.17
CA LEU A 121 -2.59 20.85 -13.90
C LEU A 121 -2.26 22.12 -13.11
N SER A 122 -1.36 22.97 -13.59
CA SER A 122 -0.97 24.22 -12.89
C SER A 122 -2.14 25.16 -12.59
N PRO A 123 -3.15 25.39 -13.49
CA PRO A 123 -4.29 26.23 -13.16
C PRO A 123 -5.13 25.62 -12.02
N LEU A 124 -5.36 24.29 -12.06
CA LEU A 124 -6.08 23.57 -11.02
C LEU A 124 -5.33 23.66 -9.68
N MET A 125 -4.01 23.46 -9.70
CA MET A 125 -3.17 23.56 -8.50
C MET A 125 -3.22 24.97 -7.89
N LEU A 126 -3.28 26.01 -8.71
CA LEU A 126 -3.43 27.38 -8.24
C LEU A 126 -4.80 27.60 -7.57
N LEU A 127 -5.89 27.10 -8.17
CA LEU A 127 -7.23 27.17 -7.57
C LEU A 127 -7.29 26.43 -6.23
N ILE A 128 -6.68 25.23 -6.15
CA ILE A 128 -6.58 24.46 -4.89
C ILE A 128 -5.79 25.27 -3.84
N ALA A 129 -4.66 25.85 -4.23
CA ALA A 129 -3.84 26.68 -3.36
C ALA A 129 -4.62 27.86 -2.77
N LEU A 130 -5.40 28.52 -3.61
CA LEU A 130 -6.28 29.62 -3.22
C LEU A 130 -7.37 29.15 -2.26
N ALA A 131 -8.05 28.04 -2.56
CA ALA A 131 -9.09 27.47 -1.72
C ALA A 131 -8.56 27.14 -0.30
N ILE A 132 -7.39 26.48 -0.20
CA ILE A 132 -6.75 26.20 1.08
C ILE A 132 -6.41 27.49 1.83
N ARG A 133 -5.92 28.49 1.12
CA ARG A 133 -5.54 29.77 1.71
C ARG A 133 -6.74 30.55 2.27
N VAL A 134 -7.87 30.50 1.57
CA VAL A 134 -9.11 31.15 2.00
C VAL A 134 -9.75 30.44 3.20
N GLU A 135 -9.73 29.09 3.22
CA GLU A 135 -10.38 28.32 4.28
C GLU A 135 -9.65 28.47 5.65
N ASP A 136 -8.30 28.44 5.67
CA ASP A 136 -7.55 28.29 6.92
C ASP A 136 -6.34 29.26 7.04
N GLY A 137 -6.12 30.12 6.06
CA GLY A 137 -5.13 31.22 6.10
C GLY A 137 -3.65 30.82 6.23
N GLY A 138 -3.33 29.53 6.30
CA GLY A 138 -1.98 29.02 6.55
C GLY A 138 -1.21 28.59 5.30
N ASN A 139 -0.11 27.85 5.50
CA ASN A 139 0.70 27.32 4.40
C ASN A 139 -0.10 26.36 3.54
N VAL A 140 -0.02 26.52 2.22
CA VAL A 140 -0.71 25.70 1.24
C VAL A 140 -0.08 24.31 1.13
N ILE A 141 1.24 24.23 1.24
CA ILE A 141 2.01 22.99 1.09
C ILE A 141 2.36 22.43 2.47
N PHE A 142 2.04 21.16 2.66
CA PHE A 142 2.50 20.32 3.76
C PHE A 142 3.75 19.57 3.32
N ARG A 143 4.73 19.48 4.20
CA ARG A 143 6.00 18.80 3.97
C ARG A 143 6.23 17.75 5.03
N GLN A 144 6.65 16.54 4.62
CA GLN A 144 6.93 15.44 5.53
C GLN A 144 8.17 14.66 5.07
N LYS A 145 9.02 14.27 6.01
CA LYS A 145 10.17 13.41 5.72
C LYS A 145 9.70 11.98 5.42
N ARG A 146 10.29 11.39 4.40
CA ARG A 146 10.06 10.03 3.95
C ARG A 146 11.38 9.38 3.55
N LEU A 147 11.41 8.05 3.46
CA LEU A 147 12.55 7.29 2.96
C LEU A 147 12.33 6.88 1.51
N THR A 148 13.39 6.99 0.69
CA THR A 148 13.44 6.39 -0.65
C THR A 148 13.67 4.90 -0.53
N ALA A 149 13.54 4.17 -1.66
CA ALA A 149 13.90 2.75 -1.75
C ALA A 149 15.38 2.47 -1.39
N ASP A 150 16.26 3.46 -1.53
CA ASP A 150 17.69 3.35 -1.19
C ASP A 150 17.98 3.80 0.26
N GLY A 151 16.98 3.93 1.11
CA GLY A 151 17.14 4.35 2.51
C GLY A 151 17.50 5.84 2.71
N LYS A 152 17.48 6.67 1.66
CA LYS A 152 17.76 8.11 1.76
C LYS A 152 16.52 8.87 2.18
N THR A 153 16.67 9.82 3.08
CA THR A 153 15.57 10.71 3.49
C THR A 153 15.34 11.80 2.46
N PHE A 154 14.09 12.01 2.08
CA PHE A 154 13.66 13.17 1.28
C PHE A 154 12.40 13.80 1.87
N THR A 155 12.02 14.96 1.35
CA THR A 155 10.83 15.68 1.80
C THR A 155 9.73 15.58 0.75
N ILE A 156 8.68 14.81 1.06
CA ILE A 156 7.49 14.76 0.20
C ILE A 156 6.66 16.02 0.36
N CYS A 157 6.15 16.54 -0.76
CA CYS A 157 5.30 17.71 -0.81
C CYS A 157 3.85 17.29 -1.11
N LYS A 158 2.89 17.81 -0.32
CA LYS A 158 1.46 17.62 -0.54
C LYS A 158 0.71 18.92 -0.29
N PHE A 159 -0.49 19.06 -0.84
CA PHE A 159 -1.39 20.11 -0.37
C PHE A 159 -1.81 19.84 1.07
N ARG A 160 -1.91 20.90 1.87
CA ARG A 160 -2.36 20.79 3.24
C ARG A 160 -3.86 20.52 3.28
N THR A 161 -4.22 19.44 3.97
CA THR A 161 -5.61 18.98 4.14
C THR A 161 -6.09 19.03 5.59
N MET A 162 -5.23 19.44 6.52
CA MET A 162 -5.51 19.50 7.95
C MET A 162 -5.37 20.91 8.48
N ARG A 163 -6.12 21.23 9.54
CA ARG A 163 -6.08 22.52 10.24
C ARG A 163 -4.71 22.80 10.85
N ARG A 164 -4.37 24.07 11.01
CA ARG A 164 -3.13 24.50 11.66
C ARG A 164 -3.01 23.90 13.06
N GLY A 165 -1.80 23.43 13.42
CA GLY A 165 -1.51 22.94 14.77
C GLY A 165 -2.04 21.54 15.10
N SER A 166 -2.61 20.82 14.13
CA SER A 166 -3.23 19.51 14.37
C SER A 166 -2.26 18.32 14.51
N GLY A 167 -0.94 18.57 14.58
CA GLY A 167 0.08 17.53 14.72
C GLY A 167 0.30 16.69 13.45
N GLY A 168 1.48 16.06 13.35
CA GLY A 168 1.89 15.28 12.15
C GLY A 168 1.34 13.84 12.07
N ALA A 169 0.50 13.41 13.00
CA ALA A 169 -0.04 12.04 12.99
C ALA A 169 -0.97 11.81 11.78
N SER A 170 -0.88 10.61 11.20
CA SER A 170 -1.77 10.20 10.10
C SER A 170 -3.22 10.29 10.54
N ALA A 171 -4.02 11.10 9.84
CA ALA A 171 -5.44 11.29 10.14
C ALA A 171 -6.30 10.45 9.20
N ARG A 172 -7.36 9.83 9.77
CA ARG A 172 -8.43 9.18 9.00
C ARG A 172 -9.35 10.25 8.40
N ASP A 173 -10.10 9.93 7.34
CA ASP A 173 -10.96 10.89 6.66
C ASP A 173 -12.08 11.47 7.55
N ALA A 174 -12.50 10.75 8.59
CA ALA A 174 -13.48 11.20 9.59
C ALA A 174 -12.89 12.04 10.72
N ASP A 175 -11.60 12.37 10.68
CA ASP A 175 -10.92 13.15 11.71
C ASP A 175 -11.35 14.63 11.62
N ASN A 176 -11.82 15.19 12.74
CA ASN A 176 -12.24 16.60 12.84
C ASN A 176 -11.12 17.62 12.54
N ARG A 177 -9.87 17.15 12.47
CA ARG A 177 -8.71 17.96 12.07
C ARG A 177 -8.64 18.21 10.56
N VAL A 178 -9.38 17.43 9.74
CA VAL A 178 -9.40 17.60 8.29
C VAL A 178 -10.32 18.76 7.91
N THR A 179 -9.83 19.69 7.07
CA THR A 179 -10.62 20.82 6.56
C THR A 179 -11.67 20.34 5.54
N HIS A 180 -12.67 21.17 5.20
CA HIS A 180 -13.67 20.82 4.19
C HIS A 180 -13.03 20.64 2.82
N VAL A 181 -12.20 21.59 2.39
CA VAL A 181 -11.38 21.47 1.17
C VAL A 181 -10.47 20.26 1.25
N GLY A 182 -9.82 20.02 2.39
CA GLY A 182 -8.94 18.87 2.61
C GLY A 182 -9.64 17.53 2.42
N ARG A 183 -10.90 17.40 2.86
CA ARG A 183 -11.71 16.19 2.67
C ARG A 183 -11.99 15.90 1.20
N PHE A 184 -12.34 16.94 0.45
CA PHE A 184 -12.52 16.85 -0.99
C PHE A 184 -11.22 16.43 -1.70
N LEU A 185 -10.09 17.09 -1.38
CA LEU A 185 -8.79 16.79 -1.97
C LEU A 185 -8.35 15.34 -1.72
N ARG A 186 -8.51 14.83 -0.49
CA ARG A 186 -8.18 13.44 -0.14
C ARG A 186 -9.04 12.42 -0.89
N ARG A 187 -10.33 12.69 -1.01
CA ARG A 187 -11.25 11.80 -1.74
C ARG A 187 -10.82 11.57 -3.19
N TRP A 188 -10.29 12.62 -3.84
CA TRP A 188 -9.88 12.59 -5.24
C TRP A 188 -8.37 12.50 -5.43
N ARG A 189 -7.60 12.32 -4.36
CA ARG A 189 -6.13 12.29 -4.37
C ARG A 189 -5.47 13.55 -4.95
N LEU A 190 -6.18 14.66 -5.00
CA LEU A 190 -5.67 15.94 -5.50
C LEU A 190 -4.63 16.56 -4.56
N ASP A 191 -4.64 16.17 -3.30
CA ASP A 191 -3.64 16.58 -2.32
C ASP A 191 -2.22 16.08 -2.66
N GLU A 192 -2.09 15.07 -3.49
CA GLU A 192 -0.80 14.49 -3.89
C GLU A 192 -0.21 15.13 -5.15
N LEU A 193 -0.92 16.05 -5.85
CA LEU A 193 -0.42 16.71 -7.06
C LEU A 193 0.95 17.39 -6.90
N PRO A 194 1.29 18.04 -5.76
CA PRO A 194 2.62 18.62 -5.58
C PRO A 194 3.77 17.59 -5.61
N GLN A 195 3.49 16.29 -5.50
CA GLN A 195 4.52 15.24 -5.57
C GLN A 195 5.17 15.14 -6.95
N PHE A 196 4.53 15.64 -8.03
CA PHE A 196 5.17 15.75 -9.34
C PHE A 196 6.46 16.57 -9.29
N PHE A 197 6.59 17.55 -8.39
CA PHE A 197 7.87 18.26 -8.15
C PHE A 197 8.92 17.33 -7.56
N ASN A 198 8.54 16.41 -6.65
CA ASN A 198 9.47 15.43 -6.11
C ASN A 198 9.94 14.45 -7.20
N VAL A 199 9.05 14.07 -8.12
CA VAL A 199 9.42 13.22 -9.27
C VAL A 199 10.41 13.95 -10.20
N LEU A 200 10.15 15.21 -10.54
CA LEU A 200 11.07 16.02 -11.35
C LEU A 200 12.45 16.14 -10.71
N LYS A 201 12.48 16.35 -9.39
CA LYS A 201 13.73 16.45 -8.63
C LYS A 201 14.49 15.12 -8.58
N GLY A 202 13.79 13.98 -8.68
CA GLY A 202 14.38 12.65 -8.61
C GLY A 202 14.27 11.99 -7.24
N ASP A 203 13.54 12.59 -6.31
CA ASP A 203 13.32 12.03 -4.98
C ASP A 203 12.42 10.79 -5.03
N MET A 204 11.56 10.68 -6.07
CA MET A 204 10.64 9.56 -6.29
C MET A 204 10.34 9.38 -7.77
N SER A 205 9.61 8.32 -8.11
CA SER A 205 9.18 7.98 -9.46
C SER A 205 7.66 7.92 -9.53
N LEU A 206 7.08 8.11 -10.72
CA LEU A 206 5.63 7.96 -10.97
C LEU A 206 5.14 6.55 -10.67
N VAL A 207 5.95 5.56 -11.02
CA VAL A 207 5.65 4.14 -10.79
C VAL A 207 6.77 3.55 -9.95
N GLY A 208 6.44 3.09 -8.76
CA GLY A 208 7.41 2.52 -7.83
C GLY A 208 6.80 2.27 -6.45
N PRO A 209 7.55 1.70 -5.52
CA PRO A 209 7.09 1.50 -4.16
C PRO A 209 6.75 2.85 -3.50
N ARG A 210 5.71 2.84 -2.67
CA ARG A 210 5.31 4.04 -1.95
C ARG A 210 6.35 4.36 -0.87
N PRO A 211 6.85 5.61 -0.80
CA PRO A 211 7.81 5.98 0.23
C PRO A 211 7.14 5.96 1.62
N GLU A 212 7.75 5.24 2.55
CA GLU A 212 7.25 5.08 3.91
C GLU A 212 7.76 6.17 4.85
N MET A 213 7.09 6.31 6.01
CA MET A 213 7.57 7.20 7.07
C MET A 213 8.82 6.63 7.72
N THR A 214 9.81 7.48 7.99
CA THR A 214 11.06 7.10 8.64
C THR A 214 10.83 6.31 9.94
N GLU A 215 9.84 6.72 10.73
CA GLU A 215 9.48 6.08 12.00
C GLU A 215 9.01 4.62 11.83
N TYR A 216 8.23 4.33 10.78
CA TYR A 216 7.75 2.97 10.52
C TYR A 216 8.82 2.05 9.93
N VAL A 217 9.74 2.60 9.13
CA VAL A 217 10.83 1.81 8.56
C VAL A 217 11.76 1.28 9.64
N TYR A 218 12.07 2.08 10.66
CA TYR A 218 12.85 1.60 11.81
C TYR A 218 12.16 0.46 12.55
N VAL A 219 10.85 0.56 12.78
CA VAL A 219 10.08 -0.51 13.43
C VAL A 219 10.04 -1.78 12.56
N TYR A 220 9.91 -1.61 11.24
CA TYR A 220 9.91 -2.75 10.31
C TYR A 220 11.29 -3.39 10.18
N SER A 221 12.38 -2.61 10.18
CA SER A 221 13.74 -3.13 10.08
C SER A 221 14.17 -3.93 11.33
N GLU A 222 13.62 -3.61 12.50
CA GLU A 222 13.83 -4.42 13.71
C GLU A 222 13.09 -5.76 13.64
N THR A 223 11.94 -5.79 12.98
CA THR A 223 11.07 -6.98 12.90
C THR A 223 11.36 -7.83 11.65
N LEU A 224 11.82 -7.20 10.58
CA LEU A 224 12.08 -7.78 9.26
C LEU A 224 13.39 -7.20 8.72
N PRO A 225 14.57 -7.82 9.03
CA PRO A 225 15.87 -7.33 8.57
C PRO A 225 15.98 -7.20 7.04
N GLU A 226 15.17 -7.97 6.29
CA GLU A 226 15.13 -7.96 4.83
C GLU A 226 14.45 -6.71 4.26
N PHE A 227 13.90 -5.85 5.09
CA PHE A 227 13.18 -4.63 4.65
C PHE A 227 14.13 -3.47 4.30
N LEU A 228 15.42 -3.61 4.57
CA LEU A 228 16.49 -2.66 4.24
C LEU A 228 17.22 -3.10 2.97
#